data_ba21df1f964156fb2ddc42380ee0c4f1
#
_entry.id   ba21df1f964156fb2ddc42380ee0c4f1
#
_cell.length_a   1.000
_cell.length_b   1.000
_cell.length_c   1.000
_cell.angle_alpha   90.00
_cell.angle_beta   90.00
_cell.angle_gamma   90.00
#
_symmetry.space_group_name_H-M   'P 1'
#
loop_
_entity.id
_entity.type
_entity.pdbx_description
1 polymer ?
#
loop_
_entity_poly.entity_id
_entity_poly.type
_entity_poly.pdbx_seq_one_letter_code
_entity_poly.pdbx_strand_id
1 'polypeptide(L)'
;MHTLYRIQLVLLLLFAGSAAMAQKITYSEPEKDDYKSTEFEIIGRVAGNILVYKTDRGDYVVSVYDNTMQLKNRVKLDFLPRKVISMDFVAYSDKVLMIYQFQRKDAVFSLCATMSPDATFTDAPILIDSTRIGIYSKENKVYSVDVSEDKNRIMVYKINQDNENNNVFYTFLYDSAMNLVNNSRLSLPMQKRQFLSNFNLTNSGDFIFNKLERTSNRDYVLNGNMIIKRPLVDSFEVTPMEFKSQLLDEVKMKLDNSKQTALVTAFYYKQKRGNVEGIYLYKYDYGNHKTVYEKSTAFADELKANARGESSTNAAFNDYFIRKIINTANGGFLLAAESFSTSSRYQPWNRWNYMYGSPYGGMYAPYYYSPYSSMYYNPYYWNNSQGLRYHYDNVAVLSFDDEGNMQWNNFVHKSQFDDNADLYLSYLMVNVGSELRFLYNELDRRSYMLTDVSLAPGGKVNRMPTLRNLDKGFTWMPRYGKQISGRTVVVPCIYRNYICFAKIDF
;
A
#
# COMPACT_ATOMS: atom_id res chain seq x y z
N MET A 1 -3.76 22.00 59.27
CA MET A 1 -4.63 22.39 58.14
C MET A 1 -3.86 22.71 56.84
N HIS A 2 -2.79 23.50 56.89
CA HIS A 2 -2.04 23.87 55.66
C HIS A 2 -1.37 22.72 54.91
N THR A 3 -0.95 21.64 55.60
CA THR A 3 -0.34 20.48 54.95
C THR A 3 -1.34 19.62 54.17
N LEU A 4 -2.56 19.46 54.68
CA LEU A 4 -3.62 18.74 53.98
C LEU A 4 -4.06 19.47 52.68
N TYR A 5 -4.14 20.77 52.71
CA TYR A 5 -4.44 21.57 51.51
C TYR A 5 -3.37 21.48 50.44
N ARG A 6 -2.09 21.42 50.83
CA ARG A 6 -0.99 21.22 49.88
C ARG A 6 -1.00 19.83 49.23
N ILE A 7 -1.35 18.80 49.99
CA ILE A 7 -1.46 17.43 49.47
C ILE A 7 -2.67 17.31 48.52
N GLN A 8 -3.81 17.93 48.86
CA GLN A 8 -4.97 17.97 47.95
C GLN A 8 -4.70 18.77 46.69
N LEU A 9 -3.94 19.88 46.74
CA LEU A 9 -3.57 20.66 45.56
C LEU A 9 -2.61 19.88 44.63
N VAL A 10 -1.65 19.13 45.20
CA VAL A 10 -0.73 18.30 44.45
C VAL A 10 -1.45 17.09 43.80
N LEU A 11 -2.41 16.50 44.52
CA LEU A 11 -3.27 15.45 43.96
C LEU A 11 -4.17 15.98 42.83
N LEU A 12 -4.73 17.19 42.99
CA LEU A 12 -5.53 17.85 41.94
C LEU A 12 -4.69 18.20 40.71
N LEU A 13 -3.44 18.63 40.91
CA LEU A 13 -2.49 18.89 39.80
C LEU A 13 -2.02 17.61 39.12
N LEU A 14 -1.89 16.51 39.84
CA LEU A 14 -1.58 15.18 39.26
C LEU A 14 -2.76 14.63 38.46
N PHE A 15 -4.01 14.90 38.87
CA PHE A 15 -5.21 14.55 38.10
C PHE A 15 -5.46 15.46 36.88
N ALA A 16 -5.04 16.72 36.94
CA ALA A 16 -5.14 17.65 35.81
C ALA A 16 -4.12 17.37 34.72
N GLY A 17 -3.02 16.62 35.00
CA GLY A 17 -2.00 16.24 34.06
C GLY A 17 -2.35 15.06 33.15
N SER A 18 -3.39 14.32 33.44
CA SER A 18 -3.98 13.31 32.54
C SER A 18 -5.12 13.92 31.70
N ALA A 19 -4.86 15.06 31.03
CA ALA A 19 -5.68 15.42 29.87
C ALA A 19 -5.48 14.27 28.85
N ALA A 20 -6.38 13.29 28.91
CA ALA A 20 -6.49 12.29 27.87
C ALA A 20 -6.53 13.07 26.55
N MET A 21 -5.50 12.91 25.73
CA MET A 21 -5.48 13.44 24.38
C MET A 21 -6.62 12.74 23.65
N ALA A 22 -7.81 13.28 23.78
CA ALA A 22 -8.99 12.76 23.11
C ALA A 22 -8.73 12.91 21.62
N GLN A 23 -8.79 11.81 20.90
CA GLN A 23 -8.68 11.80 19.45
C GLN A 23 -9.73 12.76 18.88
N LYS A 24 -9.27 13.72 18.10
CA LYS A 24 -10.16 14.71 17.49
C LYS A 24 -10.52 14.24 16.07
N ILE A 25 -11.81 14.05 15.84
CA ILE A 25 -12.33 13.73 14.50
C ILE A 25 -13.00 14.99 13.94
N THR A 26 -12.64 15.31 12.70
CA THR A 26 -13.23 16.43 11.97
C THR A 26 -13.66 15.92 10.60
N TYR A 27 -14.94 16.11 10.25
CA TYR A 27 -15.52 15.67 8.99
C TYR A 27 -15.55 16.79 7.96
N SER A 28 -15.33 16.45 6.69
CA SER A 28 -15.74 17.34 5.60
C SER A 28 -17.27 17.31 5.46
N GLU A 29 -17.83 18.38 4.92
CA GLU A 29 -19.20 18.32 4.44
C GLU A 29 -19.31 17.31 3.30
N PRO A 30 -20.42 16.54 3.23
CA PRO A 30 -20.66 15.62 2.11
C PRO A 30 -20.86 16.44 0.82
N GLU A 31 -19.93 16.27 -0.12
CA GLU A 31 -20.14 16.76 -1.48
C GLU A 31 -21.11 15.82 -2.20
N LYS A 32 -21.78 16.31 -3.26
CA LYS A 32 -22.73 15.48 -4.03
C LYS A 32 -22.03 14.45 -4.94
N ASP A 33 -20.95 13.84 -4.44
CA ASP A 33 -20.15 12.81 -5.13
C ASP A 33 -20.70 11.44 -4.74
N ASP A 34 -21.45 10.81 -5.64
CA ASP A 34 -22.03 9.47 -5.41
C ASP A 34 -20.91 8.43 -5.33
N TYR A 35 -20.88 7.67 -4.21
CA TYR A 35 -19.84 6.63 -3.97
C TYR A 35 -19.84 5.52 -5.03
N LYS A 36 -20.93 5.31 -5.77
CA LYS A 36 -21.01 4.29 -6.82
C LYS A 36 -20.41 4.72 -8.15
N SER A 37 -20.17 6.00 -8.35
CA SER A 37 -19.65 6.54 -9.60
C SER A 37 -18.35 7.32 -9.43
N THR A 38 -18.04 7.76 -8.21
CA THR A 38 -16.88 8.60 -7.93
C THR A 38 -15.68 7.75 -7.53
N GLU A 39 -14.62 7.86 -8.28
CA GLU A 39 -13.30 7.37 -7.87
C GLU A 39 -12.57 8.47 -7.11
N PHE A 40 -11.69 8.12 -6.18
CA PHE A 40 -10.91 9.12 -5.46
C PHE A 40 -9.54 8.60 -5.01
N GLU A 41 -8.64 9.55 -4.78
CA GLU A 41 -7.37 9.34 -4.08
C GLU A 41 -7.08 10.52 -3.14
N ILE A 42 -6.72 10.24 -1.89
CA ILE A 42 -6.22 11.26 -0.97
C ILE A 42 -4.78 11.58 -1.37
N ILE A 43 -4.56 12.75 -1.97
CA ILE A 43 -3.22 13.17 -2.42
C ILE A 43 -2.29 13.36 -1.21
N GLY A 44 -2.72 14.14 -0.22
CA GLY A 44 -1.96 14.40 0.99
C GLY A 44 -2.15 15.82 1.52
N ARG A 45 -1.23 16.23 2.42
CA ARG A 45 -1.20 17.58 3.00
C ARG A 45 -0.12 18.41 2.33
N VAL A 46 -0.49 19.58 1.81
CA VAL A 46 0.39 20.51 1.09
C VAL A 46 0.15 21.93 1.60
N ALA A 47 1.16 22.58 2.16
CA ALA A 47 1.08 23.93 2.75
C ALA A 47 -0.14 24.12 3.69
N GLY A 48 -0.48 23.08 4.47
CA GLY A 48 -1.61 23.13 5.39
C GLY A 48 -2.97 22.72 4.79
N ASN A 49 -3.11 22.69 3.49
CA ASN A 49 -4.29 22.19 2.77
C ASN A 49 -4.25 20.67 2.63
N ILE A 50 -5.41 20.04 2.64
CA ILE A 50 -5.59 18.61 2.37
C ILE A 50 -6.22 18.48 0.99
N LEU A 51 -5.52 17.80 0.08
CA LEU A 51 -5.93 17.66 -1.29
C LEU A 51 -6.47 16.25 -1.55
N VAL A 52 -7.61 16.17 -2.23
CA VAL A 52 -8.25 14.92 -2.63
C VAL A 52 -8.59 15.01 -4.11
N TYR A 53 -8.02 14.09 -4.89
CA TYR A 53 -8.38 13.87 -6.28
C TYR A 53 -9.66 13.05 -6.36
N LYS A 54 -10.53 13.40 -7.31
CA LYS A 54 -11.78 12.70 -7.59
C LYS A 54 -12.02 12.64 -9.09
N THR A 55 -12.66 11.57 -9.53
CA THR A 55 -13.23 11.51 -10.88
C THR A 55 -14.67 11.04 -10.82
N ASP A 56 -15.57 11.81 -11.38
CA ASP A 56 -16.99 11.49 -11.49
C ASP A 56 -17.44 11.73 -12.92
N ARG A 57 -18.02 10.69 -13.55
CA ARG A 57 -18.62 10.75 -14.91
C ARG A 57 -17.70 11.34 -15.99
N GLY A 58 -16.39 11.18 -15.81
CA GLY A 58 -15.36 11.64 -16.75
C GLY A 58 -14.83 13.05 -16.50
N ASP A 59 -15.26 13.72 -15.44
CA ASP A 59 -14.66 14.94 -14.94
C ASP A 59 -13.57 14.61 -13.92
N TYR A 60 -12.41 15.23 -14.04
CA TYR A 60 -11.29 15.14 -13.13
C TYR A 60 -11.24 16.39 -12.25
N VAL A 61 -11.27 16.20 -10.93
CA VAL A 61 -11.42 17.30 -9.98
C VAL A 61 -10.43 17.10 -8.81
N VAL A 62 -9.87 18.20 -8.30
CA VAL A 62 -9.18 18.22 -7.03
C VAL A 62 -9.95 19.08 -6.04
N SER A 63 -10.43 18.47 -4.95
CA SER A 63 -11.01 19.16 -3.81
C SER A 63 -9.91 19.56 -2.83
N VAL A 64 -9.89 20.83 -2.44
CA VAL A 64 -8.94 21.40 -1.50
C VAL A 64 -9.65 21.71 -0.21
N TYR A 65 -9.27 21.05 0.88
CA TYR A 65 -9.82 21.29 2.22
C TYR A 65 -8.80 21.99 3.11
N ASP A 66 -9.29 22.80 4.01
CA ASP A 66 -8.46 23.37 5.07
C ASP A 66 -8.19 22.35 6.20
N ASN A 67 -7.46 22.78 7.23
CA ASN A 67 -7.14 21.91 8.36
C ASN A 67 -8.36 21.56 9.23
N THR A 68 -9.48 22.25 9.06
CA THR A 68 -10.78 21.96 9.70
C THR A 68 -11.71 21.15 8.81
N MET A 69 -11.21 20.62 7.71
CA MET A 69 -11.95 19.84 6.69
C MET A 69 -13.06 20.62 6.00
N GLN A 70 -13.00 21.96 6.01
CA GLN A 70 -13.89 22.78 5.20
C GLN A 70 -13.38 22.89 3.79
N LEU A 71 -14.26 22.72 2.81
CA LEU A 71 -13.92 22.84 1.39
C LEU A 71 -13.58 24.30 1.07
N LYS A 72 -12.31 24.56 0.70
CA LYS A 72 -11.83 25.86 0.27
C LYS A 72 -12.05 26.08 -1.23
N ASN A 73 -11.77 25.05 -2.01
CA ASN A 73 -11.83 25.11 -3.46
C ASN A 73 -12.10 23.73 -4.06
N ARG A 74 -12.71 23.72 -5.25
CA ARG A 74 -12.92 22.54 -6.08
C ARG A 74 -12.47 22.88 -7.51
N VAL A 75 -11.29 22.38 -7.89
CA VAL A 75 -10.64 22.72 -9.15
C VAL A 75 -10.86 21.60 -10.15
N LYS A 76 -11.50 21.91 -11.27
CA LYS A 76 -11.63 21.00 -12.40
C LYS A 76 -10.36 21.03 -13.25
N LEU A 77 -9.87 19.86 -13.63
CA LEU A 77 -8.64 19.70 -14.41
C LEU A 77 -8.95 19.71 -15.92
N ASP A 78 -9.45 20.84 -16.43
CA ASP A 78 -9.95 20.96 -17.83
C ASP A 78 -8.86 20.81 -18.89
N PHE A 79 -7.57 20.92 -18.52
CA PHE A 79 -6.44 20.70 -19.42
C PHE A 79 -6.17 19.21 -19.71
N LEU A 80 -6.74 18.31 -18.91
CA LEU A 80 -6.59 16.88 -19.10
C LEU A 80 -7.43 16.40 -20.30
N PRO A 81 -6.93 15.40 -21.03
CA PRO A 81 -7.73 14.77 -22.07
C PRO A 81 -8.93 14.07 -21.44
N ARG A 82 -10.01 13.93 -22.24
CA ARG A 82 -11.27 13.30 -21.79
C ARG A 82 -11.08 11.93 -21.13
N LYS A 83 -10.02 11.21 -21.50
CA LYS A 83 -9.71 9.90 -20.96
C LYS A 83 -8.24 9.80 -20.59
N VAL A 84 -7.97 9.72 -19.30
CA VAL A 84 -6.66 9.44 -18.72
C VAL A 84 -6.58 7.96 -18.39
N ILE A 85 -5.46 7.32 -18.71
CA ILE A 85 -5.23 5.89 -18.44
C ILE A 85 -4.87 5.67 -16.98
N SER A 86 -3.93 6.47 -16.45
CA SER A 86 -3.57 6.47 -15.03
C SER A 86 -3.01 7.82 -14.61
N MET A 87 -3.05 8.07 -13.30
CA MET A 87 -2.56 9.26 -12.67
C MET A 87 -1.92 8.88 -11.34
N ASP A 88 -0.71 9.37 -11.12
CA ASP A 88 0.08 9.14 -9.90
C ASP A 88 0.43 10.50 -9.29
N PHE A 89 0.25 10.67 -7.95
CA PHE A 89 0.50 11.93 -7.25
C PHE A 89 1.67 11.81 -6.29
N VAL A 90 2.59 12.76 -6.34
CA VAL A 90 3.69 12.90 -5.39
C VAL A 90 3.55 14.22 -4.65
N ALA A 91 3.06 14.16 -3.41
CA ALA A 91 2.84 15.35 -2.59
C ALA A 91 4.11 15.73 -1.82
N TYR A 92 4.53 16.99 -1.96
CA TYR A 92 5.58 17.65 -1.18
C TYR A 92 4.96 18.63 -0.19
N SER A 93 5.78 19.33 0.58
CA SER A 93 5.31 20.35 1.54
C SER A 93 4.66 21.56 0.87
N ASP A 94 5.08 21.89 -0.34
CA ASP A 94 4.79 23.13 -1.08
C ASP A 94 4.11 22.91 -2.43
N LYS A 95 4.15 21.71 -2.97
CA LYS A 95 3.61 21.37 -4.29
C LYS A 95 3.18 19.90 -4.39
N VAL A 96 2.50 19.57 -5.48
CA VAL A 96 2.23 18.18 -5.90
C VAL A 96 2.72 18.00 -7.33
N LEU A 97 3.45 16.93 -7.58
CA LEU A 97 3.68 16.45 -8.93
C LEU A 97 2.58 15.46 -9.30
N MET A 98 1.96 15.68 -10.43
CA MET A 98 0.94 14.81 -11.02
C MET A 98 1.49 14.20 -12.29
N ILE A 99 1.83 12.91 -12.24
CA ILE A 99 2.32 12.15 -13.39
C ILE A 99 1.15 11.37 -13.96
N TYR A 100 0.83 11.62 -15.22
CA TYR A 100 -0.33 11.02 -15.84
C TYR A 100 -0.03 10.52 -17.24
N GLN A 101 -0.80 9.53 -17.70
CA GLN A 101 -0.68 9.01 -19.04
C GLN A 101 -2.04 8.91 -19.73
N PHE A 102 -2.04 9.22 -21.01
CA PHE A 102 -3.23 9.14 -21.87
C PHE A 102 -2.85 8.67 -23.27
N GLN A 103 -3.83 8.12 -23.95
CA GLN A 103 -3.67 7.71 -25.35
C GLN A 103 -4.21 8.78 -26.29
N ARG A 104 -3.44 9.12 -27.31
CA ARG A 104 -3.88 9.91 -28.45
C ARG A 104 -3.51 9.19 -29.73
N LYS A 105 -4.52 8.79 -30.52
CA LYS A 105 -4.35 7.93 -31.71
C LYS A 105 -3.64 6.61 -31.35
N ASP A 106 -2.51 6.34 -31.96
CA ASP A 106 -1.68 5.15 -31.84
C ASP A 106 -0.51 5.31 -30.85
N ALA A 107 -0.53 6.35 -30.04
CA ALA A 107 0.53 6.59 -29.06
C ALA A 107 -0.04 6.88 -27.65
N VAL A 108 0.68 6.39 -26.63
CA VAL A 108 0.50 6.74 -25.22
C VAL A 108 1.56 7.74 -24.84
N PHE A 109 1.15 8.83 -24.22
CA PHE A 109 2.00 9.91 -23.71
C PHE A 109 2.03 9.85 -22.20
N SER A 110 3.21 10.03 -21.61
CA SER A 110 3.39 10.23 -20.18
C SER A 110 3.87 11.65 -19.92
N LEU A 111 3.16 12.40 -19.07
CA LEU A 111 3.45 13.79 -18.73
C LEU A 111 3.47 13.99 -17.22
N CYS A 112 4.16 15.05 -16.80
CA CYS A 112 4.13 15.54 -15.43
C CYS A 112 3.64 16.99 -15.41
N ALA A 113 2.64 17.26 -14.56
CA ALA A 113 2.19 18.61 -14.25
C ALA A 113 2.48 18.95 -12.79
N THR A 114 2.86 20.19 -12.52
CA THR A 114 3.09 20.70 -11.16
C THR A 114 1.86 21.46 -10.68
N MET A 115 1.32 21.05 -9.54
CA MET A 115 0.13 21.61 -8.92
C MET A 115 0.52 22.34 -7.63
N SER A 116 -0.03 23.55 -7.45
CA SER A 116 0.13 24.34 -6.23
C SER A 116 -0.69 23.79 -5.06
N PRO A 117 -0.50 24.29 -3.82
CA PRO A 117 -1.33 23.89 -2.68
C PRO A 117 -2.83 24.18 -2.82
N ASP A 118 -3.22 25.11 -3.70
CA ASP A 118 -4.61 25.45 -4.00
C ASP A 118 -5.14 24.75 -5.25
N ALA A 119 -4.43 23.71 -5.71
CA ALA A 119 -4.73 22.89 -6.88
C ALA A 119 -4.72 23.66 -8.22
N THR A 120 -3.98 24.77 -8.31
CA THR A 120 -3.77 25.52 -9.55
C THR A 120 -2.51 25.06 -10.28
N PHE A 121 -2.49 25.20 -11.59
CA PHE A 121 -1.36 24.83 -12.46
C PHE A 121 -0.84 26.09 -13.13
N THR A 122 0.44 26.40 -12.92
CA THR A 122 1.09 27.60 -13.45
C THR A 122 1.84 27.33 -14.74
N ASP A 123 2.38 26.13 -14.85
CA ASP A 123 3.26 25.74 -15.95
C ASP A 123 2.62 24.69 -16.86
N ALA A 124 3.05 24.67 -18.10
CA ALA A 124 2.65 23.62 -19.05
C ALA A 124 3.20 22.26 -18.58
N PRO A 125 2.44 21.16 -18.74
CA PRO A 125 2.92 19.82 -18.39
C PRO A 125 4.18 19.44 -19.17
N ILE A 126 5.16 18.85 -18.48
CA ILE A 126 6.41 18.36 -19.04
C ILE A 126 6.16 16.99 -19.68
N LEU A 127 6.52 16.83 -20.95
CA LEU A 127 6.50 15.52 -21.61
C LEU A 127 7.67 14.67 -21.08
N ILE A 128 7.35 13.51 -20.50
CA ILE A 128 8.35 12.53 -20.05
C ILE A 128 8.76 11.64 -21.21
N ASP A 129 7.78 10.98 -21.85
CA ASP A 129 8.01 10.08 -22.97
C ASP A 129 6.70 9.80 -23.75
N SER A 130 6.85 9.23 -24.92
CA SER A 130 5.73 8.73 -25.72
C SER A 130 6.05 7.37 -26.33
N THR A 131 5.04 6.50 -26.42
CA THR A 131 5.18 5.13 -26.94
C THR A 131 4.11 4.83 -27.95
N ARG A 132 4.49 4.41 -29.15
CA ARG A 132 3.54 3.84 -30.11
C ARG A 132 3.01 2.50 -29.61
N ILE A 133 1.72 2.30 -29.73
CA ILE A 133 1.02 1.08 -29.34
C ILE A 133 0.28 0.52 -30.55
N GLY A 134 0.01 -0.79 -30.55
CA GLY A 134 -0.83 -1.40 -31.59
C GLY A 134 -2.28 -0.87 -31.51
N ILE A 135 -2.94 -0.79 -32.65
CA ILE A 135 -4.32 -0.27 -32.78
C ILE A 135 -5.32 -1.03 -31.86
N TYR A 136 -5.02 -2.28 -31.54
CA TYR A 136 -5.84 -3.13 -30.66
C TYR A 136 -5.47 -3.05 -29.18
N SER A 137 -4.40 -2.31 -28.81
CA SER A 137 -3.93 -2.15 -27.42
C SER A 137 -4.53 -0.92 -26.75
N LYS A 138 -5.84 -0.77 -26.82
CA LYS A 138 -6.50 0.40 -26.22
C LYS A 138 -6.44 0.34 -24.72
N GLU A 139 -6.09 1.49 -24.11
CA GLU A 139 -6.26 1.79 -22.67
C GLU A 139 -5.34 1.02 -21.72
N ASN A 140 -4.29 0.39 -22.21
CA ASN A 140 -3.32 -0.29 -21.35
C ASN A 140 -2.36 0.71 -20.71
N LYS A 141 -2.15 0.58 -19.40
CA LYS A 141 -1.11 1.30 -18.67
C LYS A 141 0.25 0.89 -19.24
N VAL A 142 0.98 1.86 -19.80
CA VAL A 142 2.30 1.66 -20.41
C VAL A 142 3.41 2.02 -19.44
N TYR A 143 3.24 3.14 -18.73
CA TYR A 143 4.23 3.66 -17.80
C TYR A 143 3.87 3.37 -16.36
N SER A 144 4.89 3.05 -15.57
CA SER A 144 4.82 2.94 -14.11
C SER A 144 5.68 4.00 -13.45
N VAL A 145 5.32 4.37 -12.22
CA VAL A 145 6.02 5.39 -11.44
C VAL A 145 6.40 4.79 -10.10
N ASP A 146 7.68 4.89 -9.75
CA ASP A 146 8.18 4.60 -8.41
C ASP A 146 8.86 5.85 -7.84
N VAL A 147 8.68 6.07 -6.54
CA VAL A 147 9.19 7.26 -5.84
C VAL A 147 10.01 6.80 -4.64
N SER A 148 11.18 7.41 -4.45
CA SER A 148 12.00 7.15 -3.27
C SER A 148 11.27 7.56 -1.98
N GLU A 149 11.67 6.97 -0.86
CA GLU A 149 11.03 7.22 0.43
C GLU A 149 11.10 8.69 0.85
N ASP A 150 12.23 9.36 0.58
CA ASP A 150 12.44 10.81 0.79
C ASP A 150 11.82 11.69 -0.30
N LYS A 151 11.23 11.09 -1.34
CA LYS A 151 10.63 11.73 -2.52
C LYS A 151 11.61 12.57 -3.36
N ASN A 152 12.92 12.45 -3.16
CA ASN A 152 13.92 13.18 -3.92
C ASN A 152 14.25 12.55 -5.26
N ARG A 153 13.80 11.31 -5.49
CA ARG A 153 13.95 10.58 -6.75
C ARG A 153 12.62 10.05 -7.23
N ILE A 154 12.36 10.20 -8.52
CA ILE A 154 11.16 9.70 -9.19
C ILE A 154 11.63 8.91 -10.41
N MET A 155 11.23 7.65 -10.49
CA MET A 155 11.48 6.78 -11.62
C MET A 155 10.19 6.59 -12.40
N VAL A 156 10.18 7.05 -13.64
CA VAL A 156 9.15 6.67 -14.61
C VAL A 156 9.75 5.63 -15.54
N TYR A 157 9.07 4.52 -15.73
CA TYR A 157 9.60 3.44 -16.55
C TYR A 157 8.52 2.71 -17.33
N LYS A 158 8.93 2.07 -18.42
CA LYS A 158 8.14 1.12 -19.19
C LYS A 158 8.94 -0.14 -19.46
N ILE A 159 8.26 -1.26 -19.56
CA ILE A 159 8.84 -2.57 -19.86
C ILE A 159 8.16 -3.10 -21.11
N ASN A 160 8.92 -3.22 -22.19
CA ASN A 160 8.45 -3.78 -23.42
C ASN A 160 8.98 -5.22 -23.57
N GLN A 161 8.14 -6.13 -23.95
CA GLN A 161 8.58 -7.46 -24.34
C GLN A 161 9.01 -7.42 -25.81
N ASP A 162 10.29 -7.62 -26.06
CA ASP A 162 10.85 -7.63 -27.43
C ASP A 162 10.57 -8.96 -28.13
N ASN A 163 10.68 -10.04 -27.35
CA ASN A 163 10.33 -11.41 -27.72
C ASN A 163 10.01 -12.21 -26.47
N GLU A 164 9.66 -13.51 -26.58
CA GLU A 164 9.29 -14.35 -25.44
C GLU A 164 10.38 -14.44 -24.35
N ASN A 165 11.63 -14.14 -24.69
CA ASN A 165 12.80 -14.35 -23.85
C ASN A 165 13.53 -13.08 -23.44
N ASN A 166 12.95 -11.89 -23.68
CA ASN A 166 13.63 -10.65 -23.36
C ASN A 166 12.67 -9.51 -23.04
N ASN A 167 12.93 -8.85 -21.91
CA ASN A 167 12.23 -7.63 -21.52
C ASN A 167 13.16 -6.42 -21.68
N VAL A 168 12.71 -5.39 -22.38
CA VAL A 168 13.44 -4.15 -22.57
C VAL A 168 12.87 -3.07 -21.65
N PHE A 169 13.71 -2.60 -20.76
CA PHE A 169 13.40 -1.52 -19.83
C PHE A 169 13.77 -0.18 -20.44
N TYR A 170 12.86 0.77 -20.37
CA TYR A 170 13.12 2.19 -20.59
C TYR A 170 12.88 2.88 -19.28
N THR A 171 13.90 3.52 -18.72
CA THR A 171 13.83 4.18 -17.42
C THR A 171 14.17 5.65 -17.53
N PHE A 172 13.45 6.50 -16.81
CA PHE A 172 13.65 7.94 -16.73
C PHE A 172 13.69 8.32 -15.25
N LEU A 173 14.86 8.62 -14.75
CA LEU A 173 15.10 9.03 -13.37
C LEU A 173 15.10 10.55 -13.27
N TYR A 174 14.23 11.09 -12.45
CA TYR A 174 14.11 12.52 -12.18
C TYR A 174 14.41 12.85 -10.72
N ASP A 175 14.77 14.10 -10.48
CA ASP A 175 14.76 14.70 -9.15
C ASP A 175 13.36 15.27 -8.78
N SER A 176 13.22 15.83 -7.58
CA SER A 176 11.98 16.41 -7.08
C SER A 176 11.54 17.69 -7.81
N ALA A 177 12.43 18.28 -8.62
CA ALA A 177 12.14 19.43 -9.49
C ALA A 177 11.81 19.00 -10.92
N MET A 178 11.73 17.69 -11.20
CA MET A 178 11.55 17.12 -12.54
C MET A 178 12.70 17.40 -13.50
N ASN A 179 13.92 17.61 -13.00
CA ASN A 179 15.10 17.57 -13.83
C ASN A 179 15.49 16.12 -14.11
N LEU A 180 15.75 15.80 -15.37
CA LEU A 180 16.18 14.45 -15.76
C LEU A 180 17.60 14.19 -15.24
N VAL A 181 17.74 13.23 -14.34
CA VAL A 181 19.03 12.80 -13.77
C VAL A 181 19.70 11.78 -14.68
N ASN A 182 18.93 10.80 -15.16
CA ASN A 182 19.41 9.76 -16.06
C ASN A 182 18.25 9.15 -16.85
N ASN A 183 18.54 8.65 -18.05
CA ASN A 183 17.66 7.75 -18.77
C ASN A 183 18.47 6.55 -19.29
N SER A 184 17.82 5.40 -19.43
CA SER A 184 18.51 4.24 -19.98
C SER A 184 17.55 3.30 -20.71
N ARG A 185 18.14 2.50 -21.61
CA ARG A 185 17.46 1.39 -22.29
C ARG A 185 18.27 0.12 -22.05
N LEU A 186 17.72 -0.81 -21.29
CA LEU A 186 18.40 -2.02 -20.87
C LEU A 186 17.57 -3.27 -21.20
N SER A 187 18.21 -4.32 -21.63
CA SER A 187 17.58 -5.62 -21.87
C SER A 187 17.83 -6.57 -20.71
N LEU A 188 16.77 -7.24 -20.24
CA LEU A 188 16.84 -8.28 -19.23
C LEU A 188 16.34 -9.60 -19.82
N PRO A 189 17.20 -10.62 -19.93
CA PRO A 189 16.77 -11.95 -20.39
C PRO A 189 15.71 -12.54 -19.45
N MET A 190 14.66 -13.11 -20.04
CA MET A 190 13.55 -13.72 -19.31
C MET A 190 13.30 -15.13 -19.83
N GLN A 191 12.90 -16.04 -18.96
CA GLN A 191 12.46 -17.38 -19.32
C GLN A 191 10.94 -17.50 -19.16
N LYS A 192 10.33 -18.49 -19.79
CA LYS A 192 8.86 -18.65 -19.90
C LYS A 192 8.08 -18.57 -18.58
N ARG A 193 8.69 -18.95 -17.45
CA ARG A 193 8.03 -18.96 -16.12
C ARG A 193 8.52 -17.85 -15.21
N GLN A 194 9.42 -17.01 -15.69
CA GLN A 194 9.93 -15.88 -14.94
C GLN A 194 8.99 -14.69 -15.05
N PHE A 195 8.94 -13.91 -13.96
CA PHE A 195 8.18 -12.68 -13.89
C PHE A 195 8.92 -11.68 -12.98
N LEU A 196 8.56 -10.42 -13.10
CA LEU A 196 9.13 -9.32 -12.36
C LEU A 196 8.16 -8.86 -11.27
N SER A 197 8.68 -8.44 -10.11
CA SER A 197 7.85 -7.96 -9.02
C SER A 197 8.64 -7.08 -8.05
N ASN A 198 7.91 -6.39 -7.14
CA ASN A 198 8.48 -5.60 -6.05
C ASN A 198 9.46 -4.53 -6.54
N PHE A 199 9.03 -3.71 -7.49
CA PHE A 199 9.79 -2.56 -7.93
C PHE A 199 9.88 -1.52 -6.81
N ASN A 200 11.10 -1.03 -6.55
CA ASN A 200 11.38 -0.04 -5.52
C ASN A 200 12.50 0.89 -5.96
N LEU A 201 12.42 2.15 -5.55
CA LEU A 201 13.43 3.16 -5.80
C LEU A 201 14.09 3.59 -4.49
N THR A 202 15.43 3.52 -4.42
CA THR A 202 16.18 4.01 -3.26
C THR A 202 16.29 5.54 -3.26
N ASN A 203 16.65 6.13 -2.14
CA ASN A 203 16.92 7.57 -2.04
C ASN A 203 18.14 8.01 -2.88
N SER A 204 19.07 7.10 -3.19
CA SER A 204 20.19 7.32 -4.13
C SER A 204 19.78 7.24 -5.60
N GLY A 205 18.59 6.65 -5.90
CA GLY A 205 18.11 6.46 -7.26
C GLY A 205 18.38 5.06 -7.83
N ASP A 206 18.84 4.10 -7.01
CA ASP A 206 18.95 2.72 -7.45
C ASP A 206 17.55 2.12 -7.62
N PHE A 207 17.30 1.47 -8.74
CA PHE A 207 16.05 0.79 -9.03
C PHE A 207 16.20 -0.70 -8.76
N ILE A 208 15.52 -1.20 -7.72
CA ILE A 208 15.67 -2.55 -7.20
C ILE A 208 14.34 -3.30 -7.36
N PHE A 209 14.40 -4.49 -7.94
CA PHE A 209 13.23 -5.35 -8.13
C PHE A 209 13.60 -6.83 -8.14
N ASN A 210 12.61 -7.70 -8.07
CA ASN A 210 12.81 -9.14 -8.10
C ASN A 210 12.46 -9.71 -9.47
N LYS A 211 13.32 -10.61 -9.96
CA LYS A 211 13.05 -11.53 -11.07
C LYS A 211 12.84 -12.92 -10.47
N LEU A 212 11.61 -13.40 -10.47
CA LEU A 212 11.17 -14.63 -9.81
C LEU A 212 10.72 -15.68 -10.81
N GLU A 213 10.89 -16.96 -10.48
CA GLU A 213 10.42 -18.07 -11.29
C GLU A 213 9.32 -18.85 -10.57
N ARG A 214 8.22 -19.15 -11.29
CA ARG A 214 7.08 -19.93 -10.77
C ARG A 214 7.16 -21.40 -11.16
N THR A 215 6.43 -22.22 -10.39
CA THR A 215 6.10 -23.59 -10.78
C THR A 215 5.36 -23.64 -12.12
N SER A 216 5.32 -24.80 -12.75
CA SER A 216 4.56 -25.01 -13.99
C SER A 216 3.07 -24.65 -13.86
N ASN A 217 2.49 -24.89 -12.69
CA ASN A 217 1.10 -24.56 -12.37
C ASN A 217 0.92 -23.11 -11.90
N ARG A 218 2.00 -22.32 -11.87
CA ARG A 218 2.04 -20.92 -11.40
C ARG A 218 1.63 -20.72 -9.93
N ASP A 219 1.71 -21.78 -9.12
CA ASP A 219 1.21 -21.75 -7.73
C ASP A 219 2.26 -21.26 -6.73
N TYR A 220 3.56 -21.48 -6.97
CA TYR A 220 4.64 -21.15 -6.03
C TYR A 220 5.82 -20.55 -6.75
N VAL A 221 6.59 -19.76 -6.02
CA VAL A 221 7.89 -19.25 -6.45
C VAL A 221 8.96 -20.25 -6.04
N LEU A 222 9.78 -20.67 -7.00
CA LEU A 222 10.81 -21.71 -6.83
C LEU A 222 12.20 -21.15 -6.59
N ASN A 223 12.53 -20.07 -7.29
CA ASN A 223 13.80 -19.38 -7.21
C ASN A 223 13.63 -17.93 -7.66
N GLY A 224 14.65 -17.13 -7.46
CA GLY A 224 14.61 -15.73 -7.84
C GLY A 224 15.96 -15.06 -7.78
N ASN A 225 15.98 -13.87 -8.36
CA ASN A 225 17.12 -12.97 -8.30
C ASN A 225 16.64 -11.59 -7.87
N MET A 226 17.43 -10.91 -7.07
CA MET A 226 17.34 -9.48 -6.90
C MET A 226 18.07 -8.81 -8.05
N ILE A 227 17.43 -7.84 -8.66
CA ILE A 227 17.97 -7.08 -9.79
C ILE A 227 18.15 -5.63 -9.32
N ILE A 228 19.32 -5.06 -9.59
CA ILE A 228 19.63 -3.68 -9.22
C ILE A 228 20.13 -2.94 -10.46
N LYS A 229 19.50 -1.81 -10.77
CA LYS A 229 19.95 -0.86 -11.78
C LYS A 229 20.43 0.40 -11.08
N ARG A 230 21.75 0.65 -11.13
CA ARG A 230 22.34 1.86 -10.56
C ARG A 230 22.06 3.08 -11.44
N PRO A 231 21.96 4.30 -10.89
CA PRO A 231 21.57 5.49 -11.63
C PRO A 231 22.43 5.76 -12.88
N LEU A 232 23.75 5.62 -12.75
CA LEU A 232 24.72 5.97 -13.81
C LEU A 232 25.38 4.77 -14.51
N VAL A 233 24.84 3.55 -14.26
CA VAL A 233 25.42 2.31 -14.84
C VAL A 233 24.41 1.71 -15.80
N ASP A 234 24.86 1.46 -17.05
CA ASP A 234 24.00 0.89 -18.09
C ASP A 234 24.05 -0.64 -18.12
N SER A 235 23.90 -1.24 -16.93
CA SER A 235 23.76 -2.68 -16.76
C SER A 235 22.93 -3.01 -15.54
N PHE A 236 22.39 -4.24 -15.48
CA PHE A 236 21.76 -4.80 -14.30
C PHE A 236 22.78 -5.61 -13.49
N GLU A 237 22.81 -5.36 -12.19
CA GLU A 237 23.41 -6.27 -11.22
C GLU A 237 22.39 -7.36 -10.90
N VAL A 238 22.81 -8.63 -10.90
CA VAL A 238 21.96 -9.78 -10.66
C VAL A 238 22.49 -10.55 -9.46
N THR A 239 21.70 -10.59 -8.37
CA THR A 239 22.06 -11.31 -7.15
C THR A 239 21.09 -12.46 -6.93
N PRO A 240 21.55 -13.73 -6.93
CA PRO A 240 20.68 -14.88 -6.74
C PRO A 240 20.18 -14.99 -5.30
N MET A 241 18.96 -15.51 -5.14
CA MET A 241 18.36 -15.94 -3.88
C MET A 241 18.14 -17.45 -3.94
N GLU A 242 18.63 -18.21 -2.97
CA GLU A 242 18.72 -19.69 -3.07
C GLU A 242 17.43 -20.43 -2.67
N PHE A 243 16.53 -19.81 -1.90
CA PHE A 243 15.28 -20.38 -1.35
C PHE A 243 15.40 -21.78 -0.70
N LYS A 244 16.57 -22.41 -0.73
CA LYS A 244 16.90 -23.72 -0.12
C LYS A 244 15.86 -24.82 -0.41
N SER A 245 15.41 -24.89 -1.66
CA SER A 245 14.39 -25.84 -2.16
C SER A 245 12.99 -25.66 -1.54
N GLN A 246 12.72 -24.53 -0.89
CA GLN A 246 11.40 -24.19 -0.39
C GLN A 246 10.52 -23.61 -1.49
N LEU A 247 9.23 -23.80 -1.32
CA LEU A 247 8.22 -23.19 -2.17
C LEU A 247 7.75 -21.90 -1.50
N LEU A 248 8.00 -20.77 -2.13
CA LEU A 248 7.59 -19.49 -1.57
C LEU A 248 6.21 -19.09 -2.09
N ASP A 249 5.53 -18.34 -1.27
CA ASP A 249 4.26 -17.72 -1.55
C ASP A 249 4.46 -16.32 -2.20
N GLU A 250 3.63 -15.36 -1.83
CA GLU A 250 3.75 -13.97 -2.26
C GLU A 250 5.04 -13.35 -1.71
N VAL A 251 6.00 -13.13 -2.60
CA VAL A 251 7.27 -12.49 -2.24
C VAL A 251 7.06 -10.99 -2.12
N LYS A 252 7.48 -10.42 -0.99
CA LYS A 252 7.49 -8.97 -0.73
C LYS A 252 8.91 -8.47 -0.52
N MET A 253 9.15 -7.21 -0.87
CA MET A 253 10.41 -6.54 -0.62
C MET A 253 10.18 -5.19 0.08
N LYS A 254 11.07 -4.86 1.02
CA LYS A 254 11.11 -3.55 1.68
C LYS A 254 12.56 -3.06 1.73
N LEU A 255 12.76 -1.82 1.30
CA LEU A 255 14.06 -1.15 1.41
C LEU A 255 14.22 -0.47 2.77
N ASP A 256 15.44 -0.49 3.28
CA ASP A 256 15.89 0.38 4.36
C ASP A 256 16.98 1.31 3.79
N ASN A 257 16.58 2.54 3.49
CA ASN A 257 17.48 3.53 2.91
C ASN A 257 18.57 4.00 3.89
N SER A 258 18.27 3.95 5.20
CA SER A 258 19.23 4.39 6.24
C SER A 258 20.41 3.42 6.37
N LYS A 259 20.15 2.12 6.18
CA LYS A 259 21.13 1.05 6.25
C LYS A 259 21.56 0.52 4.88
N GLN A 260 20.99 1.05 3.83
CA GLN A 260 21.21 0.60 2.45
C GLN A 260 20.98 -0.91 2.28
N THR A 261 19.91 -1.43 2.90
CA THR A 261 19.56 -2.85 2.81
C THR A 261 18.19 -3.06 2.18
N ALA A 262 18.03 -4.20 1.52
CA ALA A 262 16.77 -4.70 0.99
C ALA A 262 16.38 -6.00 1.72
N LEU A 263 15.21 -6.04 2.32
CA LEU A 263 14.62 -7.23 2.91
C LEU A 263 13.63 -7.85 1.93
N VAL A 264 13.82 -9.10 1.57
CA VAL A 264 12.86 -9.92 0.82
C VAL A 264 12.27 -10.95 1.77
N THR A 265 10.96 -11.11 1.78
CA THR A 265 10.27 -12.03 2.67
C THR A 265 9.05 -12.66 2.00
N ALA A 266 8.72 -13.88 2.42
CA ALA A 266 7.54 -14.61 1.98
C ALA A 266 7.17 -15.69 3.00
N PHE A 267 5.92 -16.11 3.01
CA PHE A 267 5.59 -17.38 3.63
C PHE A 267 6.13 -18.54 2.78
N TYR A 268 6.57 -19.63 3.42
CA TYR A 268 7.10 -20.78 2.71
C TYR A 268 6.37 -22.08 3.05
N TYR A 269 6.43 -23.00 2.10
CA TYR A 269 5.87 -24.35 2.16
C TYR A 269 6.98 -25.38 1.92
N LYS A 270 6.93 -26.52 2.61
CA LYS A 270 7.85 -27.63 2.39
C LYS A 270 7.47 -28.46 1.15
N GLN A 271 6.17 -28.52 0.85
CA GLN A 271 5.64 -29.28 -0.26
C GLN A 271 4.44 -28.60 -0.91
N LYS A 272 4.21 -28.93 -2.18
CA LYS A 272 3.02 -28.45 -2.89
C LYS A 272 1.75 -28.89 -2.18
N ARG A 273 0.76 -27.99 -2.12
CA ARG A 273 -0.52 -28.17 -1.44
C ARG A 273 -0.41 -28.45 0.08
N GLY A 274 0.77 -28.19 0.63
CA GLY A 274 0.98 -28.22 2.08
C GLY A 274 0.44 -26.98 2.76
N ASN A 275 0.67 -26.90 4.07
CA ASN A 275 0.38 -25.72 4.87
C ASN A 275 1.59 -24.77 4.92
N VAL A 276 1.34 -23.51 5.26
CA VAL A 276 2.41 -22.56 5.58
C VAL A 276 3.22 -23.09 6.76
N GLU A 277 4.50 -23.30 6.56
CA GLU A 277 5.41 -23.79 7.59
C GLU A 277 6.04 -22.67 8.40
N GLY A 278 6.29 -21.52 7.78
CA GLY A 278 6.95 -20.41 8.40
C GLY A 278 7.21 -19.27 7.42
N ILE A 279 8.25 -18.51 7.74
CA ILE A 279 8.64 -17.33 6.97
C ILE A 279 10.07 -17.47 6.44
N TYR A 280 10.25 -17.11 5.17
CA TYR A 280 11.54 -16.95 4.50
C TYR A 280 11.97 -15.50 4.59
N LEU A 281 13.25 -15.26 4.90
CA LEU A 281 13.88 -13.96 5.03
C LEU A 281 15.21 -13.96 4.27
N TYR A 282 15.37 -12.97 3.40
CA TYR A 282 16.62 -12.66 2.71
C TYR A 282 16.90 -11.17 2.87
N LYS A 283 18.05 -10.83 3.46
CA LYS A 283 18.50 -9.45 3.62
C LYS A 283 19.78 -9.23 2.84
N TYR A 284 19.76 -8.24 1.98
CA TYR A 284 20.87 -7.86 1.12
C TYR A 284 21.30 -6.42 1.39
N ASP A 285 22.59 -6.22 1.62
CA ASP A 285 23.22 -4.92 1.70
C ASP A 285 23.62 -4.48 0.29
N TYR A 286 22.80 -3.60 -0.30
CA TYR A 286 23.03 -3.11 -1.66
C TYR A 286 24.09 -2.01 -1.72
N GLY A 287 24.49 -1.43 -0.58
CA GLY A 287 25.62 -0.51 -0.48
C GLY A 287 26.97 -1.23 -0.57
N ASN A 288 27.10 -2.37 0.12
CA ASN A 288 28.33 -3.18 0.18
C ASN A 288 28.28 -4.42 -0.74
N HIS A 289 27.23 -4.62 -1.54
CA HIS A 289 27.07 -5.72 -2.49
C HIS A 289 27.18 -7.13 -1.85
N LYS A 290 26.58 -7.33 -0.67
CA LYS A 290 26.66 -8.60 0.04
C LYS A 290 25.33 -9.06 0.63
N THR A 291 25.12 -10.37 0.66
CA THR A 291 24.04 -10.98 1.44
C THR A 291 24.39 -10.88 2.93
N VAL A 292 23.48 -10.25 3.69
CA VAL A 292 23.60 -10.17 5.16
C VAL A 292 23.19 -11.50 5.78
N TYR A 293 22.02 -11.99 5.39
CA TYR A 293 21.56 -13.33 5.75
C TYR A 293 20.49 -13.84 4.75
N GLU A 294 20.38 -15.16 4.68
CA GLU A 294 19.30 -15.88 4.03
C GLU A 294 18.87 -17.04 4.91
N LYS A 295 17.65 -16.99 5.42
CA LYS A 295 17.15 -18.00 6.37
C LYS A 295 15.64 -18.18 6.32
N SER A 296 15.20 -19.33 6.82
CA SER A 296 13.79 -19.64 7.01
C SER A 296 13.53 -20.04 8.44
N THR A 297 12.51 -19.44 9.04
CA THR A 297 12.09 -19.67 10.41
C THR A 297 10.73 -20.36 10.40
N ALA A 298 10.67 -21.57 10.95
CA ALA A 298 9.40 -22.29 11.13
C ALA A 298 8.57 -21.62 12.24
N PHE A 299 7.27 -21.55 12.03
CA PHE A 299 6.35 -21.07 13.06
C PHE A 299 6.13 -22.12 14.15
N ALA A 300 6.25 -21.69 15.40
CA ALA A 300 5.91 -22.51 16.54
C ALA A 300 4.41 -22.88 16.56
N ASP A 301 4.08 -24.01 17.18
CA ASP A 301 2.69 -24.50 17.22
C ASP A 301 1.76 -23.53 17.97
N GLU A 302 2.23 -22.82 18.97
CA GLU A 302 1.51 -21.77 19.68
C GLU A 302 1.14 -20.62 18.74
N LEU A 303 2.08 -20.14 17.93
CA LEU A 303 1.86 -19.09 16.94
C LEU A 303 0.84 -19.57 15.88
N LYS A 304 0.95 -20.81 15.41
CA LYS A 304 0.00 -21.42 14.49
C LYS A 304 -1.41 -21.55 15.10
N ALA A 305 -1.49 -21.89 16.38
CA ALA A 305 -2.76 -21.98 17.09
C ALA A 305 -3.44 -20.60 17.22
N ASN A 306 -2.68 -19.57 17.57
CA ASN A 306 -3.18 -18.18 17.68
C ASN A 306 -3.61 -17.59 16.33
N ALA A 307 -3.02 -18.04 15.23
CA ALA A 307 -3.37 -17.59 13.88
C ALA A 307 -4.72 -18.14 13.41
N ARG A 308 -5.21 -19.23 13.98
CA ARG A 308 -6.53 -19.80 13.66
C ARG A 308 -7.60 -18.88 14.23
N GLY A 309 -8.34 -18.18 13.38
CA GLY A 309 -9.53 -17.43 13.79
C GLY A 309 -10.67 -18.39 14.20
N GLU A 310 -11.65 -17.90 14.95
CA GLU A 310 -12.82 -18.68 15.38
C GLU A 310 -13.63 -19.25 14.22
N SER A 311 -13.56 -18.64 13.05
CA SER A 311 -14.31 -19.02 11.84
C SER A 311 -13.51 -19.81 10.81
N SER A 312 -12.21 -20.00 11.01
CA SER A 312 -11.34 -20.65 10.02
C SER A 312 -11.31 -22.16 10.18
N THR A 313 -11.76 -22.89 9.15
CA THR A 313 -11.53 -24.34 8.99
C THR A 313 -10.16 -24.65 8.36
N ASN A 314 -9.44 -23.62 7.91
CA ASN A 314 -8.19 -23.71 7.18
C ASN A 314 -7.00 -23.91 8.14
N ALA A 315 -5.91 -24.44 7.59
CA ALA A 315 -4.66 -24.53 8.35
C ALA A 315 -4.09 -23.13 8.63
N ALA A 316 -3.46 -22.99 9.77
CA ALA A 316 -2.91 -21.73 10.24
C ALA A 316 -2.03 -21.05 9.16
N PHE A 317 -2.17 -19.75 9.00
CA PHE A 317 -1.51 -18.89 8.01
C PHE A 317 -1.84 -19.15 6.53
N ASN A 318 -2.59 -20.15 6.16
CA ASN A 318 -2.90 -20.41 4.74
C ASN A 318 -3.72 -19.30 4.07
N ASP A 319 -4.47 -18.52 4.84
CA ASP A 319 -5.23 -17.37 4.35
C ASP A 319 -4.58 -16.02 4.66
N TYR A 320 -3.38 -16.01 5.26
CA TYR A 320 -2.69 -14.78 5.58
C TYR A 320 -1.89 -14.25 4.41
N PHE A 321 -1.96 -12.92 4.21
CA PHE A 321 -1.20 -12.19 3.20
C PHE A 321 -0.38 -11.09 3.87
N ILE A 322 0.90 -10.99 3.51
CA ILE A 322 1.78 -9.93 3.99
C ILE A 322 1.29 -8.60 3.43
N ARG A 323 0.77 -7.72 4.30
CA ARG A 323 0.24 -6.42 3.92
C ARG A 323 1.26 -5.30 4.05
N LYS A 324 2.04 -5.31 5.13
CA LYS A 324 3.04 -4.28 5.37
C LYS A 324 4.30 -4.84 6.03
N ILE A 325 5.43 -4.22 5.68
CA ILE A 325 6.72 -4.40 6.33
C ILE A 325 7.18 -3.02 6.78
N ILE A 326 7.58 -2.87 8.04
CA ILE A 326 8.01 -1.61 8.64
C ILE A 326 9.38 -1.81 9.23
N ASN A 327 10.36 -1.03 8.77
CA ASN A 327 11.69 -1.02 9.37
C ASN A 327 11.63 -0.38 10.76
N THR A 328 12.36 -0.92 11.71
CA THR A 328 12.51 -0.38 13.05
C THR A 328 13.86 0.32 13.20
N ALA A 329 13.95 1.30 14.11
CA ALA A 329 15.15 2.12 14.28
C ALA A 329 16.41 1.31 14.63
N ASN A 330 16.26 0.17 15.28
CA ASN A 330 17.36 -0.75 15.63
C ASN A 330 17.80 -1.65 14.46
N GLY A 331 17.17 -1.52 13.27
CA GLY A 331 17.51 -2.27 12.05
C GLY A 331 16.75 -3.57 11.87
N GLY A 332 15.91 -3.92 12.82
CA GLY A 332 14.93 -4.99 12.67
C GLY A 332 13.74 -4.53 11.83
N PHE A 333 12.68 -5.32 11.85
CA PHE A 333 11.45 -5.00 11.13
C PHE A 333 10.22 -5.62 11.79
N LEU A 334 9.07 -5.00 11.53
CA LEU A 334 7.75 -5.56 11.83
C LEU A 334 7.10 -6.00 10.53
N LEU A 335 6.44 -7.14 10.56
CA LEU A 335 5.65 -7.67 9.46
C LEU A 335 4.19 -7.77 9.92
N ALA A 336 3.29 -7.13 9.20
CA ALA A 336 1.85 -7.26 9.41
C ALA A 336 1.22 -8.08 8.28
N ALA A 337 0.60 -9.19 8.64
CA ALA A 337 -0.11 -10.07 7.72
C ALA A 337 -1.57 -10.22 8.13
N GLU A 338 -2.47 -10.05 7.18
CA GLU A 338 -3.92 -10.12 7.39
C GLU A 338 -4.49 -11.39 6.79
N SER A 339 -5.37 -12.05 7.55
CA SER A 339 -6.16 -13.16 7.04
C SER A 339 -7.25 -12.65 6.11
N PHE A 340 -7.27 -13.19 4.90
CA PHE A 340 -8.25 -12.85 3.86
C PHE A 340 -8.70 -14.10 3.13
N SER A 341 -10.02 -14.22 2.94
CA SER A 341 -10.60 -15.27 2.09
C SER A 341 -11.92 -14.81 1.46
N THR A 342 -12.36 -15.53 0.44
CA THR A 342 -13.70 -15.33 -0.11
C THR A 342 -14.47 -16.65 -0.08
N SER A 343 -15.78 -16.57 0.13
CA SER A 343 -16.67 -17.72 0.01
C SER A 343 -17.74 -17.46 -1.05
N SER A 344 -18.04 -18.48 -1.83
CA SER A 344 -19.06 -18.43 -2.88
C SER A 344 -19.75 -19.78 -3.00
N ARG A 345 -21.03 -19.78 -3.41
CA ARG A 345 -21.75 -21.01 -3.69
C ARG A 345 -21.22 -21.78 -4.90
N TYR A 346 -20.47 -21.12 -5.78
CA TYR A 346 -20.11 -21.66 -7.09
C TYR A 346 -18.61 -21.84 -7.31
N GLN A 347 -17.76 -21.20 -6.52
CA GLN A 347 -16.30 -21.28 -6.69
C GLN A 347 -15.61 -21.42 -5.35
N PRO A 348 -14.79 -22.46 -5.17
CA PRO A 348 -13.95 -22.56 -3.98
C PRO A 348 -12.91 -21.45 -3.98
N TRP A 349 -12.58 -20.99 -2.77
CA TRP A 349 -11.50 -20.03 -2.56
C TRP A 349 -10.18 -20.54 -3.15
N ASN A 350 -9.52 -19.70 -3.93
CA ASN A 350 -8.21 -20.00 -4.48
C ASN A 350 -7.26 -18.81 -4.26
N ARG A 351 -6.34 -18.96 -3.32
CA ARG A 351 -5.33 -17.98 -2.95
C ARG A 351 -4.53 -17.49 -4.15
N TRP A 352 -4.17 -18.39 -5.06
CA TRP A 352 -3.31 -18.11 -6.21
C TRP A 352 -4.01 -17.24 -7.25
N ASN A 353 -5.30 -17.46 -7.46
CA ASN A 353 -6.12 -16.61 -8.31
C ASN A 353 -6.23 -15.20 -7.76
N TYR A 354 -6.27 -15.06 -6.44
CA TYR A 354 -6.27 -13.76 -5.79
C TYR A 354 -4.93 -13.03 -5.94
N MET A 355 -3.80 -13.72 -5.71
CA MET A 355 -2.46 -13.11 -5.77
C MET A 355 -1.99 -12.78 -7.18
N TYR A 356 -2.32 -13.64 -8.13
CA TYR A 356 -1.72 -13.60 -9.47
C TYR A 356 -2.74 -13.43 -10.59
N GLY A 357 -3.99 -13.24 -10.25
CA GLY A 357 -5.10 -13.14 -11.18
C GLY A 357 -5.58 -14.50 -11.71
N SER A 358 -6.82 -14.53 -12.20
CA SER A 358 -7.34 -15.73 -12.87
C SER A 358 -6.52 -16.03 -14.11
N PRO A 359 -6.22 -17.32 -14.41
CA PRO A 359 -5.58 -17.71 -15.67
C PRO A 359 -6.37 -17.29 -16.92
N TYR A 360 -7.64 -16.90 -16.74
CA TYR A 360 -8.51 -16.38 -17.80
C TYR A 360 -8.62 -14.84 -17.82
N GLY A 361 -8.08 -14.13 -16.82
CA GLY A 361 -7.96 -12.67 -16.78
C GLY A 361 -6.59 -12.26 -17.31
N GLY A 362 -6.56 -11.40 -18.31
CA GLY A 362 -5.38 -11.03 -19.09
C GLY A 362 -4.09 -10.85 -18.30
N MET A 363 -3.03 -11.37 -18.85
CA MET A 363 -1.69 -11.62 -18.32
C MET A 363 -0.89 -10.36 -17.89
N TYR A 364 -1.52 -9.17 -17.74
CA TYR A 364 -0.85 -7.88 -17.61
C TYR A 364 -1.09 -7.13 -16.31
N ALA A 365 -1.96 -7.60 -15.44
CA ALA A 365 -2.31 -6.91 -14.20
C ALA A 365 -1.22 -6.85 -13.10
N PRO A 366 -0.29 -7.82 -12.94
CA PRO A 366 0.68 -7.79 -11.84
C PRO A 366 1.86 -6.85 -12.03
N TYR A 367 2.16 -6.45 -13.28
CA TYR A 367 3.40 -5.72 -13.60
C TYR A 367 3.38 -4.23 -13.30
N TYR A 368 2.21 -3.65 -13.00
CA TYR A 368 2.03 -2.20 -13.02
C TYR A 368 1.37 -1.63 -11.77
N TYR A 369 1.38 -2.34 -10.65
CA TYR A 369 0.92 -1.76 -9.40
C TYR A 369 2.01 -0.87 -8.79
N SER A 370 1.89 0.44 -9.01
CA SER A 370 2.57 1.41 -8.16
C SER A 370 2.13 1.20 -6.71
N PRO A 371 3.04 1.24 -5.72
CA PRO A 371 2.68 1.21 -4.30
C PRO A 371 1.66 2.30 -3.91
N TYR A 372 1.57 3.35 -4.70
CA TYR A 372 0.60 4.43 -4.55
C TYR A 372 -0.80 4.10 -5.07
N SER A 373 -0.94 3.14 -5.99
CA SER A 373 -2.25 2.77 -6.55
C SER A 373 -3.13 1.96 -5.59
N SER A 374 -2.57 1.42 -4.49
CA SER A 374 -3.33 0.67 -3.49
C SER A 374 -4.30 1.53 -2.67
N MET A 375 -4.19 2.85 -2.75
CA MET A 375 -5.04 3.82 -2.06
C MET A 375 -6.13 4.41 -2.96
N TYR A 376 -6.15 4.00 -4.23
CA TYR A 376 -7.15 4.46 -5.20
C TYR A 376 -8.44 3.67 -5.04
N TYR A 377 -9.52 4.39 -4.74
CA TYR A 377 -10.85 3.80 -4.70
C TYR A 377 -11.50 3.86 -6.07
N ASN A 378 -11.83 2.70 -6.62
CA ASN A 378 -12.56 2.59 -7.88
C ASN A 378 -13.81 1.71 -7.71
N PRO A 379 -15.01 2.28 -7.79
CA PRO A 379 -16.25 1.55 -7.58
C PRO A 379 -16.55 0.50 -8.65
N TYR A 380 -15.95 0.60 -9.84
CA TYR A 380 -16.20 -0.34 -10.94
C TYR A 380 -15.62 -1.73 -10.71
N TYR A 381 -14.59 -1.86 -9.84
CA TYR A 381 -14.06 -3.17 -9.47
C TYR A 381 -15.06 -4.03 -8.66
N TRP A 382 -16.06 -3.41 -8.06
CA TRP A 382 -16.99 -4.05 -7.14
C TRP A 382 -18.27 -4.54 -7.81
N ASN A 383 -18.66 -3.98 -8.93
CA ASN A 383 -19.95 -4.27 -9.59
C ASN A 383 -20.04 -5.65 -10.26
N ASN A 384 -18.93 -6.42 -10.35
CA ASN A 384 -18.88 -7.72 -11.04
C ASN A 384 -18.84 -8.95 -10.12
N SER A 385 -18.93 -8.78 -8.80
CA SER A 385 -18.71 -9.86 -7.83
C SER A 385 -20.03 -10.38 -7.20
N GLN A 386 -21.07 -10.56 -7.98
CA GLN A 386 -22.35 -11.10 -7.47
C GLN A 386 -22.16 -12.49 -6.85
N GLY A 387 -22.55 -12.62 -5.58
CA GLY A 387 -22.57 -13.89 -4.84
C GLY A 387 -21.25 -14.27 -4.15
N LEU A 388 -20.31 -13.32 -4.01
CA LEU A 388 -19.10 -13.51 -3.20
C LEU A 388 -19.29 -12.88 -1.82
N ARG A 389 -18.87 -13.61 -0.77
CA ARG A 389 -18.67 -13.06 0.56
C ARG A 389 -17.18 -12.90 0.80
N TYR A 390 -16.78 -11.71 1.22
CA TYR A 390 -15.41 -11.38 1.60
C TYR A 390 -15.24 -11.51 3.10
N HIS A 391 -14.15 -12.14 3.53
CA HIS A 391 -13.75 -12.27 4.92
C HIS A 391 -12.39 -11.62 5.13
N TYR A 392 -12.29 -10.75 6.14
CA TYR A 392 -11.04 -10.11 6.59
C TYR A 392 -10.95 -10.31 8.10
N ASP A 393 -10.14 -11.27 8.51
CA ASP A 393 -10.02 -11.67 9.89
C ASP A 393 -8.72 -11.13 10.53
N ASN A 394 -8.19 -11.80 11.51
CA ASN A 394 -7.06 -11.39 12.34
C ASN A 394 -5.88 -10.80 11.55
N VAL A 395 -5.16 -9.86 12.17
CA VAL A 395 -3.88 -9.38 11.68
C VAL A 395 -2.78 -9.90 12.58
N ALA A 396 -1.90 -10.76 12.05
CA ALA A 396 -0.69 -11.21 12.71
C ALA A 396 0.39 -10.14 12.58
N VAL A 397 1.00 -9.74 13.69
CA VAL A 397 2.16 -8.86 13.71
C VAL A 397 3.35 -9.61 14.27
N LEU A 398 4.38 -9.74 13.45
CA LEU A 398 5.60 -10.47 13.76
C LEU A 398 6.77 -9.48 13.83
N SER A 399 7.54 -9.49 14.91
CA SER A 399 8.69 -8.62 15.11
C SER A 399 9.98 -9.40 14.96
N PHE A 400 10.93 -8.83 14.24
CA PHE A 400 12.25 -9.41 14.00
C PHE A 400 13.35 -8.40 14.33
N ASP A 401 14.47 -8.90 14.84
CA ASP A 401 15.68 -8.12 15.02
C ASP A 401 16.44 -7.89 13.71
N ASP A 402 17.59 -7.22 13.79
CA ASP A 402 18.44 -6.93 12.62
C ASP A 402 19.06 -8.20 12.01
N GLU A 403 19.19 -9.26 12.80
CA GLU A 403 19.66 -10.57 12.37
C GLU A 403 18.54 -11.45 11.79
N GLY A 404 17.27 -10.97 11.83
CA GLY A 404 16.07 -11.68 11.38
C GLY A 404 15.63 -12.79 12.33
N ASN A 405 15.93 -12.72 13.63
CA ASN A 405 15.35 -13.60 14.63
C ASN A 405 14.03 -13.01 15.12
N MET A 406 13.00 -13.86 15.26
CA MET A 406 11.72 -13.41 15.78
C MET A 406 11.85 -13.03 17.26
N GLN A 407 11.51 -11.80 17.59
CA GLN A 407 11.55 -11.25 18.94
C GLN A 407 10.25 -11.48 19.70
N TRP A 408 9.15 -11.18 19.04
CA TRP A 408 7.81 -11.40 19.56
C TRP A 408 6.81 -11.48 18.40
N ASN A 409 5.63 -11.99 18.71
CA ASN A 409 4.47 -11.99 17.82
C ASN A 409 3.22 -11.64 18.61
N ASN A 410 2.24 -11.04 17.94
CA ASN A 410 0.93 -10.79 18.52
C ASN A 410 -0.13 -10.69 17.40
N PHE A 411 -1.40 -10.68 17.81
CA PHE A 411 -2.53 -10.62 16.89
C PHE A 411 -3.44 -9.45 17.25
N VAL A 412 -3.82 -8.69 16.23
CA VAL A 412 -4.99 -7.81 16.30
C VAL A 412 -6.19 -8.66 15.91
N HIS A 413 -6.96 -9.06 16.91
CA HIS A 413 -8.15 -9.89 16.69
C HIS A 413 -9.28 -9.05 16.11
N LYS A 414 -9.76 -9.43 14.96
CA LYS A 414 -10.93 -8.89 14.29
C LYS A 414 -11.58 -9.98 13.44
N SER A 415 -12.87 -9.85 13.20
CA SER A 415 -13.60 -10.68 12.25
C SER A 415 -14.56 -9.81 11.48
N GLN A 416 -14.34 -9.69 10.19
CA GLN A 416 -15.11 -8.83 9.32
C GLN A 416 -15.58 -9.63 8.11
N PHE A 417 -16.83 -9.43 7.70
CA PHE A 417 -17.31 -9.96 6.45
C PHE A 417 -18.32 -9.00 5.80
N ASP A 418 -18.41 -9.06 4.50
CA ASP A 418 -19.45 -8.36 3.73
C ASP A 418 -19.80 -9.15 2.47
N ASP A 419 -21.05 -9.04 2.03
CA ASP A 419 -21.54 -9.67 0.84
C ASP A 419 -21.38 -8.72 -0.37
N ASN A 420 -20.80 -9.22 -1.45
CA ASN A 420 -20.64 -8.54 -2.72
C ASN A 420 -19.65 -7.37 -2.77
N ALA A 421 -19.11 -6.89 -1.63
CA ALA A 421 -18.11 -5.82 -1.61
C ALA A 421 -17.21 -5.92 -0.38
N ASP A 422 -15.96 -5.44 -0.47
CA ASP A 422 -15.05 -5.34 0.67
C ASP A 422 -14.71 -3.88 1.04
N LEU A 423 -15.59 -2.97 0.66
CA LEU A 423 -15.42 -1.52 0.78
C LEU A 423 -15.13 -1.07 2.22
N TYR A 424 -15.78 -1.68 3.19
CA TYR A 424 -15.71 -1.33 4.60
C TYR A 424 -14.78 -2.24 5.40
N LEU A 425 -14.16 -3.20 4.74
CA LEU A 425 -13.37 -4.25 5.36
C LEU A 425 -11.87 -3.90 5.37
N SER A 426 -11.06 -4.77 6.02
CA SER A 426 -9.63 -4.56 6.24
C SER A 426 -9.35 -3.40 7.22
N TYR A 427 -8.14 -2.87 7.25
CA TYR A 427 -7.68 -1.90 8.24
C TYR A 427 -6.79 -0.82 7.63
N LEU A 428 -6.69 0.31 8.32
CA LEU A 428 -5.66 1.31 8.14
C LEU A 428 -4.63 1.18 9.27
N MET A 429 -3.36 1.05 8.93
CA MET A 429 -2.28 1.09 9.90
C MET A 429 -1.62 2.46 9.89
N VAL A 430 -1.50 3.05 11.08
CA VAL A 430 -0.95 4.39 11.31
C VAL A 430 0.24 4.29 12.26
N ASN A 431 1.35 4.91 11.91
CA ASN A 431 2.51 5.05 12.79
C ASN A 431 2.44 6.43 13.47
N VAL A 432 2.18 6.45 14.79
CA VAL A 432 2.12 7.69 15.57
C VAL A 432 3.41 7.97 16.34
N GLY A 433 4.50 7.30 15.96
CA GLY A 433 5.84 7.46 16.53
C GLY A 433 6.15 6.47 17.64
N SER A 434 5.39 6.47 18.73
CA SER A 434 5.60 5.56 19.88
C SER A 434 4.87 4.22 19.75
N GLU A 435 3.88 4.12 18.88
CA GLU A 435 3.06 2.93 18.70
C GLU A 435 2.47 2.88 17.28
N LEU A 436 2.07 1.68 16.88
CA LEU A 436 1.26 1.47 15.68
C LEU A 436 -0.22 1.43 16.07
N ARG A 437 -1.05 2.07 15.27
CA ARG A 437 -2.50 2.06 15.44
C ARG A 437 -3.14 1.32 14.28
N PHE A 438 -4.10 0.45 14.58
CA PHE A 438 -4.90 -0.29 13.62
C PHE A 438 -6.33 0.18 13.70
N LEU A 439 -6.78 0.86 12.66
CA LEU A 439 -8.14 1.36 12.54
C LEU A 439 -8.94 0.44 11.63
N TYR A 440 -10.02 -0.12 12.10
CA TYR A 440 -10.89 -0.99 11.32
C TYR A 440 -12.34 -0.90 11.79
N ASN A 441 -13.26 -1.28 10.93
CA ASN A 441 -14.68 -1.31 11.29
C ASN A 441 -15.03 -2.58 12.05
N GLU A 442 -15.80 -2.44 13.11
CA GLU A 442 -16.55 -3.53 13.74
C GLU A 442 -18.05 -3.29 13.55
N LEU A 443 -18.76 -4.35 13.27
CA LEU A 443 -20.21 -4.30 13.18
C LEU A 443 -20.82 -4.40 14.58
N ASP A 444 -21.46 -3.33 15.04
CA ASP A 444 -22.27 -3.34 16.26
C ASP A 444 -23.75 -3.26 15.88
N ARG A 445 -24.47 -4.37 16.10
CA ARG A 445 -25.89 -4.57 15.81
C ARG A 445 -26.29 -4.33 14.36
N ARG A 446 -26.17 -3.14 13.80
CA ARG A 446 -26.47 -2.79 12.39
C ARG A 446 -25.67 -1.58 11.90
N SER A 447 -24.71 -1.13 12.68
CA SER A 447 -23.86 0.01 12.32
C SER A 447 -22.40 -0.34 12.42
N TYR A 448 -21.58 0.20 11.52
CA TYR A 448 -20.15 0.10 11.63
C TYR A 448 -19.60 1.14 12.61
N MET A 449 -18.78 0.67 13.54
CA MET A 449 -18.01 1.51 14.45
C MET A 449 -16.53 1.40 14.11
N LEU A 450 -15.84 2.53 14.07
CA LEU A 450 -14.40 2.52 13.86
C LEU A 450 -13.70 2.14 15.17
N THR A 451 -13.08 0.99 15.19
CA THR A 451 -12.29 0.48 16.31
C THR A 451 -10.84 0.86 16.11
N ASP A 452 -10.19 1.24 17.21
CA ASP A 452 -8.79 1.61 17.27
C ASP A 452 -8.05 0.67 18.22
N VAL A 453 -7.05 0.01 17.70
CA VAL A 453 -6.17 -0.89 18.46
C VAL A 453 -4.76 -0.39 18.35
N SER A 454 -4.10 -0.15 19.51
CA SER A 454 -2.69 0.23 19.53
C SER A 454 -1.79 -0.97 19.79
N LEU A 455 -0.62 -0.96 19.18
CA LEU A 455 0.46 -1.91 19.35
C LEU A 455 1.70 -1.15 19.79
N ALA A 456 2.12 -1.40 21.04
CA ALA A 456 3.33 -0.83 21.60
C ALA A 456 4.60 -1.50 20.99
N PRO A 457 5.77 -0.87 21.03
CA PRO A 457 7.03 -1.43 20.51
C PRO A 457 7.40 -2.81 21.05
N GLY A 458 7.02 -3.11 22.29
CA GLY A 458 7.22 -4.43 22.92
C GLY A 458 6.16 -5.48 22.56
N GLY A 459 5.30 -5.21 21.57
CA GLY A 459 4.29 -6.17 21.11
C GLY A 459 2.99 -6.15 21.92
N LYS A 460 2.87 -5.34 22.97
CA LYS A 460 1.62 -5.26 23.76
C LYS A 460 0.51 -4.62 22.94
N VAL A 461 -0.58 -5.34 22.78
CA VAL A 461 -1.80 -4.86 22.12
C VAL A 461 -2.74 -4.26 23.16
N ASN A 462 -3.20 -3.05 22.93
CA ASN A 462 -4.21 -2.38 23.77
C ASN A 462 -5.36 -1.92 22.88
N ARG A 463 -6.58 -2.24 23.29
CA ARG A 463 -7.78 -1.72 22.63
C ARG A 463 -8.07 -0.33 23.19
N MET A 464 -8.06 0.66 22.33
CA MET A 464 -8.41 2.03 22.67
C MET A 464 -9.94 2.19 22.69
N PRO A 465 -10.46 3.23 23.33
CA PRO A 465 -11.88 3.54 23.22
C PRO A 465 -12.29 3.63 21.76
N THR A 466 -13.36 2.94 21.40
CA THR A 466 -13.91 2.96 20.05
C THR A 466 -14.23 4.41 19.65
N LEU A 467 -13.79 4.82 18.47
CA LEU A 467 -14.12 6.10 17.90
C LEU A 467 -15.62 6.09 17.55
N ARG A 468 -16.42 6.56 18.49
CA ARG A 468 -17.87 6.67 18.27
C ARG A 468 -18.12 7.78 17.27
N ASN A 469 -18.81 7.43 16.23
CA ASN A 469 -19.42 8.43 15.36
C ASN A 469 -20.54 9.11 16.16
N LEU A 470 -20.26 10.32 16.66
CA LEU A 470 -21.25 11.13 17.37
C LEU A 470 -22.37 11.56 16.41
N ASP A 471 -22.06 11.67 15.11
CA ASP A 471 -23.01 11.99 14.06
C ASP A 471 -23.48 10.70 13.39
N LYS A 472 -24.68 10.28 13.73
CA LYS A 472 -25.30 9.05 13.19
C LYS A 472 -25.30 9.07 11.67
N GLY A 473 -24.65 8.08 11.03
CA GLY A 473 -24.82 7.81 9.61
C GLY A 473 -23.58 7.84 8.73
N PHE A 474 -22.37 8.04 9.29
CA PHE A 474 -21.13 7.88 8.55
C PHE A 474 -20.66 6.41 8.58
N THR A 475 -20.33 5.84 7.43
CA THR A 475 -19.68 4.55 7.33
C THR A 475 -18.27 4.73 6.81
N TRP A 476 -17.29 4.25 7.55
CA TRP A 476 -15.88 4.45 7.28
C TRP A 476 -15.33 3.48 6.23
N MET A 477 -14.31 3.90 5.50
CA MET A 477 -13.55 3.09 4.56
C MET A 477 -12.06 3.06 4.97
N PRO A 478 -11.69 2.38 6.08
CA PRO A 478 -10.35 2.48 6.67
C PRO A 478 -9.22 2.13 5.69
N ARG A 479 -9.40 1.09 4.89
CA ARG A 479 -8.43 0.62 3.91
C ARG A 479 -7.97 1.70 2.92
N TYR A 480 -8.82 2.67 2.60
CA TYR A 480 -8.52 3.76 1.67
C TYR A 480 -8.04 5.03 2.38
N GLY A 481 -7.87 4.97 3.70
CA GLY A 481 -7.31 6.06 4.48
C GLY A 481 -5.82 6.26 4.22
N LYS A 482 -5.37 7.51 4.41
CA LYS A 482 -3.96 7.90 4.23
C LYS A 482 -3.46 8.68 5.42
N GLN A 483 -2.29 8.32 5.94
CA GLN A 483 -1.57 9.12 6.90
C GLN A 483 -0.96 10.32 6.17
N ILE A 484 -1.33 11.53 6.59
CA ILE A 484 -0.93 12.79 5.94
C ILE A 484 0.08 13.60 6.76
N SER A 485 0.30 13.20 8.01
CA SER A 485 1.37 13.70 8.86
C SER A 485 1.71 12.68 9.94
N GLY A 486 2.70 12.93 10.79
CA GLY A 486 3.12 12.01 11.84
C GLY A 486 2.00 11.56 12.79
N ARG A 487 0.96 12.38 13.02
CA ARG A 487 -0.15 12.07 13.94
C ARG A 487 -1.53 12.35 13.33
N THR A 488 -1.62 12.55 12.04
CA THR A 488 -2.89 12.87 11.37
C THR A 488 -3.15 11.91 10.22
N VAL A 489 -4.35 11.37 10.18
CA VAL A 489 -4.84 10.56 9.06
C VAL A 489 -6.11 11.16 8.49
N VAL A 490 -6.33 10.92 7.20
CA VAL A 490 -7.61 11.17 6.54
C VAL A 490 -8.20 9.82 6.16
N VAL A 491 -9.42 9.58 6.58
CA VAL A 491 -10.17 8.35 6.29
C VAL A 491 -11.41 8.72 5.48
N PRO A 492 -11.60 8.11 4.31
CA PRO A 492 -12.83 8.30 3.56
C PRO A 492 -14.02 7.68 4.30
N CYS A 493 -15.18 8.27 4.12
CA CYS A 493 -16.44 7.77 4.67
C CYS A 493 -17.60 8.05 3.72
N ILE A 494 -18.68 7.31 3.90
CA ILE A 494 -19.92 7.48 3.16
C ILE A 494 -20.99 8.03 4.11
N TYR A 495 -21.66 9.08 3.68
CA TYR A 495 -22.82 9.64 4.35
C TYR A 495 -23.97 9.79 3.35
N ARG A 496 -25.07 9.10 3.56
CA ARG A 496 -26.27 9.14 2.68
C ARG A 496 -25.94 8.94 1.18
N ASN A 497 -25.07 8.00 0.88
CA ASN A 497 -24.55 7.69 -0.47
C ASN A 497 -23.52 8.68 -1.05
N TYR A 498 -23.11 9.71 -0.30
CA TYR A 498 -22.08 10.64 -0.75
C TYR A 498 -20.74 10.36 -0.07
N ILE A 499 -19.66 10.52 -0.82
CA ILE A 499 -18.30 10.40 -0.28
C ILE A 499 -17.98 11.67 0.52
N CYS A 500 -17.44 11.47 1.70
CA CYS A 500 -16.86 12.52 2.54
C CYS A 500 -15.54 12.03 3.15
N PHE A 501 -14.83 12.90 3.83
CA PHE A 501 -13.53 12.60 4.40
C PHE A 501 -13.48 13.03 5.85
N ALA A 502 -12.94 12.17 6.70
CA ALA A 502 -12.74 12.48 8.10
C ALA A 502 -11.25 12.56 8.40
N LYS A 503 -10.83 13.65 9.03
CA LYS A 503 -9.50 13.84 9.59
C LYS A 503 -9.51 13.38 11.02
N ILE A 504 -8.57 12.52 11.41
CA ILE A 504 -8.35 12.04 12.77
C ILE A 504 -6.97 12.51 13.21
N ASP A 505 -6.91 13.25 14.29
CA ASP A 505 -5.68 13.67 14.96
C ASP A 505 -5.49 12.82 16.23
N PHE A 506 -4.29 12.19 16.39
CA PHE A 506 -3.89 11.32 17.50
C PHE A 506 -3.08 12.05 18.56
#